data_0ef1029fd6fc9c3e90c729b9e4b51241
#
_entry.id   0ef1029fd6fc9c3e90c729b9e4b51241
#
_cell.length_a   1.000
_cell.length_b   1.000
_cell.length_c   1.000
_cell.angle_alpha   90.00
_cell.angle_beta   90.00
_cell.angle_gamma   90.00
#
_symmetry.space_group_name_H-M   'P 1'
#
loop_
_entity.id
_entity.type
_entity.pdbx_description
1 polymer ?
#
loop_
_entity_poly.entity_id
_entity_poly.type
_entity_poly.pdbx_seq_one_letter_code
_entity_poly.pdbx_strand_id
1 'polypeptide(L)'
;MIDFRDIQNSAGLIRKFGRNPDIDTTTDPEDVWEFGGLYTFPDNSGEQMYVSSSNGSDTEILLIDGLDSNFNRKTVVIQLSGQTKTLVPDGVFSRVFRSYTDNATELQGDVYIYTDSDVSLGVPDTASAVKAVVSPEN
;
A
#
# COMPACT_ATOMS: atom_id res chain seq x y z
N MET A 1 25.79 -21.70 4.97
CA MET A 1 24.76 -20.89 5.68
C MET A 1 24.69 -19.53 5.03
N ILE A 2 23.54 -19.18 4.48
CA ILE A 2 23.33 -17.85 3.86
C ILE A 2 23.21 -16.84 4.99
N ASP A 3 24.10 -15.84 5.04
CA ASP A 3 24.00 -14.74 6.00
C ASP A 3 22.85 -13.83 5.57
N PHE A 4 21.98 -13.46 6.51
CA PHE A 4 20.87 -12.53 6.28
C PHE A 4 21.33 -11.18 5.72
N ARG A 5 22.59 -10.81 5.92
CA ARG A 5 23.19 -9.59 5.36
C ARG A 5 23.47 -9.71 3.86
N ASP A 6 23.80 -10.90 3.37
CA ASP A 6 24.04 -11.14 1.95
C ASP A 6 22.73 -11.07 1.14
N ILE A 7 21.62 -11.47 1.73
CA ILE A 7 20.28 -11.34 1.13
C ILE A 7 19.87 -9.85 1.04
N GLN A 8 20.25 -9.03 2.02
CA GLN A 8 19.93 -7.60 2.00
C GLN A 8 20.74 -6.82 0.96
N ASN A 9 21.91 -7.31 0.58
CA ASN A 9 22.78 -6.64 -0.38
C ASN A 9 22.60 -7.12 -1.83
N SER A 10 22.07 -8.31 -2.05
CA SER A 10 22.03 -8.95 -3.38
C SER A 10 20.68 -8.87 -4.10
N ALA A 11 19.60 -8.64 -3.39
CA ALA A 11 18.28 -8.45 -3.98
C ALA A 11 17.55 -7.39 -3.17
N GLY A 12 17.01 -6.39 -3.80
CA GLY A 12 16.11 -5.47 -3.12
C GLY A 12 15.06 -6.29 -2.35
N LEU A 13 15.23 -6.42 -1.03
CA LEU A 13 14.27 -7.12 -0.20
C LEU A 13 13.01 -6.28 -0.12
N ILE A 14 12.03 -6.65 -0.91
CA ILE A 14 10.69 -6.06 -0.83
C ILE A 14 9.96 -6.75 0.31
N ARG A 15 9.71 -6.01 1.38
CA ARG A 15 8.85 -6.47 2.45
C ARG A 15 7.43 -6.04 2.13
N LYS A 16 6.57 -7.01 1.94
CA LYS A 16 5.13 -6.82 1.87
C LYS A 16 4.51 -7.41 3.12
N PHE A 17 3.64 -6.64 3.71
CA PHE A 17 2.83 -7.10 4.82
C PHE A 17 1.45 -7.39 4.25
N GLY A 18 1.05 -8.63 4.31
CA GLY A 18 -0.30 -9.06 4.10
C GLY A 18 -0.88 -9.56 5.41
N ARG A 19 -2.17 -9.50 5.55
CA ARG A 19 -2.92 -10.04 6.68
C ARG A 19 -4.01 -10.94 6.14
N ASN A 20 -4.01 -12.18 6.59
CA ASN A 20 -5.16 -13.06 6.44
C ASN A 20 -5.63 -13.44 7.85
N PRO A 21 -6.73 -12.87 8.36
CA PRO A 21 -7.22 -13.16 9.70
C PRO A 21 -7.89 -14.53 9.82
N ASP A 22 -8.14 -15.20 8.71
CA ASP A 22 -8.88 -16.47 8.64
C ASP A 22 -8.05 -17.59 8.01
N ILE A 23 -6.75 -17.60 8.27
CA ILE A 23 -5.90 -18.75 7.87
C ILE A 23 -6.37 -19.96 8.68
N ASP A 24 -6.95 -20.91 8.00
CA ASP A 24 -7.41 -22.15 8.61
C ASP A 24 -6.51 -23.36 8.25
N THR A 25 -6.89 -24.53 8.74
CA THR A 25 -6.16 -25.77 8.52
C THR A 25 -6.67 -26.54 7.29
N THR A 26 -7.36 -25.88 6.38
CA THR A 26 -7.74 -26.50 5.11
C THR A 26 -6.54 -26.79 4.24
N THR A 27 -6.69 -27.66 3.28
CA THR A 27 -5.56 -28.31 2.59
C THR A 27 -4.90 -27.46 1.52
N ASP A 28 -5.46 -26.31 1.18
CA ASP A 28 -4.97 -25.44 0.14
C ASP A 28 -4.20 -24.23 0.73
N PRO A 29 -3.08 -23.81 0.12
CA PRO A 29 -2.41 -22.57 0.51
C PRO A 29 -3.33 -21.36 0.36
N GLU A 30 -3.37 -20.51 1.36
CA GLU A 30 -4.15 -19.28 1.35
C GLU A 30 -3.29 -18.07 1.11
N ASP A 31 -3.85 -17.07 0.41
CA ASP A 31 -3.18 -15.81 0.17
C ASP A 31 -3.13 -14.97 1.44
N VAL A 32 -1.95 -14.41 1.72
CA VAL A 32 -1.75 -13.43 2.79
C VAL A 32 -2.00 -12.00 2.30
N TRP A 33 -2.18 -11.82 1.00
CA TRP A 33 -2.52 -10.53 0.41
C TRP A 33 -4.05 -10.35 0.39
N GLU A 34 -4.55 -9.34 1.10
CA GLU A 34 -5.99 -9.12 1.36
C GLU A 34 -6.86 -8.92 0.11
N PHE A 35 -6.24 -8.59 -1.02
CA PHE A 35 -6.94 -8.38 -2.30
C PHE A 35 -6.90 -9.62 -3.21
N GLY A 36 -6.41 -10.74 -2.71
CA GLY A 36 -6.31 -12.01 -3.43
C GLY A 36 -5.33 -11.99 -4.61
N GLY A 37 -4.94 -13.17 -5.06
CA GLY A 37 -4.09 -13.35 -6.21
C GLY A 37 -2.65 -12.86 -6.03
N LEU A 38 -1.94 -12.73 -7.14
CA LEU A 38 -0.56 -12.25 -7.16
C LEU A 38 -0.52 -10.72 -7.04
N TYR A 39 0.36 -10.23 -6.17
CA TYR A 39 0.62 -8.80 -6.08
C TYR A 39 1.16 -8.26 -7.41
N THR A 40 0.51 -7.23 -7.95
CA THR A 40 0.95 -6.57 -9.17
C THR A 40 1.77 -5.33 -8.83
N PHE A 41 3.05 -5.37 -9.16
CA PHE A 41 3.92 -4.20 -9.00
C PHE A 41 3.54 -3.08 -9.96
N PRO A 42 3.73 -1.81 -9.57
CA PRO A 42 3.77 -0.72 -10.53
C PRO A 42 4.85 -0.95 -11.59
N ASP A 43 4.68 -0.35 -12.76
CA ASP A 43 5.70 -0.40 -13.80
C ASP A 43 7.05 0.14 -13.29
N ASN A 44 8.14 -0.38 -13.84
CA ASN A 44 9.49 0.08 -13.46
C ASN A 44 9.72 1.57 -13.77
N SER A 45 9.03 2.10 -14.77
CA SER A 45 9.01 3.54 -15.07
C SER A 45 8.27 4.39 -14.04
N GLY A 46 7.59 3.74 -13.12
CA GLY A 46 6.75 4.35 -12.09
C GLY A 46 5.33 4.62 -12.58
N GLU A 47 4.40 4.50 -11.66
CA GLU A 47 2.98 4.83 -11.85
C GLU A 47 2.53 5.84 -10.82
N GLN A 48 1.61 6.72 -11.20
CA GLN A 48 1.01 7.70 -10.31
C GLN A 48 0.14 7.01 -9.27
N MET A 49 0.36 7.33 -7.99
CA MET A 49 -0.46 6.83 -6.88
C MET A 49 -1.60 7.78 -6.55
N TYR A 50 -2.67 7.18 -6.10
CA TYR A 50 -3.84 7.80 -5.50
C TYR A 50 -4.08 7.21 -4.12
N VAL A 51 -4.80 7.95 -3.27
CA VAL A 51 -5.20 7.50 -1.94
C VAL A 51 -6.68 7.77 -1.71
N SER A 52 -7.31 6.92 -0.92
CA SER A 52 -8.65 7.11 -0.36
C SER A 52 -8.81 6.22 0.86
N SER A 53 -9.78 6.54 1.72
CA SER A 53 -10.16 5.71 2.87
C SER A 53 -11.56 5.14 2.68
N SER A 54 -11.83 3.97 3.23
CA SER A 54 -13.20 3.43 3.32
C SER A 54 -14.09 4.23 4.28
N ASN A 55 -13.52 5.13 5.09
CA ASN A 55 -14.26 5.98 6.01
C ASN A 55 -14.12 7.47 5.66
N GLY A 56 -15.26 8.16 5.56
CA GLY A 56 -15.29 9.59 5.20
C GLY A 56 -14.69 10.54 6.24
N SER A 57 -14.47 10.06 7.47
CA SER A 57 -13.91 10.88 8.56
C SER A 57 -12.38 10.90 8.60
N ASP A 58 -11.72 10.03 7.84
CA ASP A 58 -10.25 9.94 7.81
C ASP A 58 -9.65 11.12 7.05
N THR A 59 -8.99 12.00 7.77
CA THR A 59 -8.36 13.23 7.25
C THR A 59 -6.93 13.39 7.74
N GLU A 60 -6.31 12.30 8.20
CA GLU A 60 -4.96 12.27 8.74
C GLU A 60 -3.91 12.51 7.64
N ILE A 61 -2.71 12.88 8.06
CA ILE A 61 -1.55 12.95 7.18
C ILE A 61 -0.97 11.55 7.02
N LEU A 62 -0.88 11.11 5.77
CA LEU A 62 -0.31 9.82 5.38
C LEU A 62 1.07 10.03 4.78
N LEU A 63 2.03 9.22 5.21
CA LEU A 63 3.35 9.10 4.59
C LEU A 63 3.40 7.82 3.77
N ILE A 64 3.97 7.90 2.57
CA ILE A 64 4.14 6.77 1.66
C ILE A 64 5.62 6.63 1.33
N ASP A 65 6.20 5.50 1.69
CA ASP A 65 7.59 5.15 1.41
C ASP A 65 7.68 4.18 0.22
N GLY A 66 8.59 4.45 -0.68
CA GLY A 66 8.79 3.60 -1.84
C GLY A 66 10.05 3.94 -2.64
N LEU A 67 10.05 3.54 -3.91
CA LEU A 67 11.08 3.85 -4.88
C LEU A 67 10.49 4.65 -6.05
N ASP A 68 11.26 5.61 -6.54
CA ASP A 68 10.96 6.32 -7.78
C ASP A 68 11.30 5.48 -9.03
N SER A 69 11.15 6.04 -10.23
CA SER A 69 11.49 5.39 -11.50
C SER A 69 12.99 5.08 -11.69
N ASN A 70 13.85 5.69 -10.90
CA ASN A 70 15.29 5.43 -10.89
C ASN A 70 15.70 4.48 -9.74
N PHE A 71 14.71 3.90 -9.04
CA PHE A 71 14.89 3.04 -7.87
C PHE A 71 15.56 3.74 -6.67
N ASN A 72 15.51 5.06 -6.59
CA ASN A 72 15.91 5.80 -5.39
C ASN A 72 14.78 5.79 -4.36
N ARG A 73 15.14 5.75 -3.09
CA ARG A 73 14.16 5.87 -2.00
C ARG A 73 13.47 7.24 -2.04
N LYS A 74 12.18 7.18 -1.83
CA LYS A 74 11.31 8.35 -1.86
C LYS A 74 10.22 8.22 -0.78
N THR A 75 9.99 9.31 -0.06
CA THR A 75 8.88 9.46 0.87
C THR A 75 8.02 10.61 0.41
N VAL A 76 6.72 10.40 0.33
CA VAL A 76 5.75 11.45 0.00
C VAL A 76 4.76 11.59 1.13
N VAL A 77 4.29 12.81 1.33
CA VAL A 77 3.31 13.18 2.35
C VAL A 77 2.03 13.62 1.66
N ILE A 78 0.89 13.09 2.08
CA ILE A 78 -0.43 13.46 1.57
C ILE A 78 -1.44 13.55 2.71
N GLN A 79 -2.30 14.55 2.68
CA GLN A 79 -3.46 14.60 3.56
C GLN A 79 -4.62 13.82 2.97
N LEU A 80 -5.21 12.93 3.77
CA LEU A 80 -6.39 12.18 3.38
C LEU A 80 -7.61 13.09 3.25
N SER A 81 -8.52 12.73 2.38
CA SER A 81 -9.81 13.39 2.17
C SER A 81 -10.96 12.39 2.25
N GLY A 82 -10.94 11.55 3.28
CA GLY A 82 -11.92 10.50 3.50
C GLY A 82 -12.06 9.59 2.29
N GLN A 83 -13.28 9.37 1.84
CA GLN A 83 -13.62 8.47 0.72
C GLN A 83 -13.31 9.04 -0.67
N THR A 84 -12.80 10.28 -0.73
CA THR A 84 -12.49 10.91 -2.02
C THR A 84 -11.17 10.41 -2.58
N LYS A 85 -11.20 9.95 -3.84
CA LYS A 85 -9.97 9.64 -4.60
C LYS A 85 -9.10 10.89 -4.67
N THR A 86 -7.93 10.85 -4.06
CA THR A 86 -7.01 11.98 -3.99
C THR A 86 -5.70 11.62 -4.66
N LEU A 87 -5.27 12.43 -5.62
CA LEU A 87 -3.97 12.26 -6.28
C LEU A 87 -2.85 12.58 -5.30
N VAL A 88 -1.86 11.70 -5.20
CA VAL A 88 -0.67 11.91 -4.39
C VAL A 88 0.27 12.86 -5.11
N PRO A 89 0.53 14.08 -4.60
CA PRO A 89 1.47 15.00 -5.21
C PRO A 89 2.86 14.38 -5.29
N ASP A 90 3.53 14.49 -6.43
CA ASP A 90 4.82 13.83 -6.66
C ASP A 90 4.80 12.30 -6.40
N GLY A 91 3.62 11.68 -6.55
CA GLY A 91 3.31 10.30 -6.18
C GLY A 91 3.63 9.26 -7.25
N VAL A 92 4.61 9.48 -8.13
CA VAL A 92 5.04 8.47 -9.10
C VAL A 92 6.01 7.50 -8.42
N PHE A 93 5.59 6.23 -8.29
CA PHE A 93 6.38 5.16 -7.66
C PHE A 93 6.52 3.96 -8.58
N SER A 94 7.72 3.37 -8.62
CA SER A 94 7.97 2.05 -9.19
C SER A 94 7.74 0.94 -8.15
N ARG A 95 7.88 1.26 -6.86
CA ARG A 95 7.61 0.37 -5.73
C ARG A 95 7.03 1.16 -4.56
N VAL A 96 6.01 0.61 -3.92
CA VAL A 96 5.48 1.11 -2.65
C VAL A 96 5.84 0.08 -1.58
N PHE A 97 6.53 0.50 -0.52
CA PHE A 97 6.99 -0.39 0.53
C PHE A 97 6.04 -0.42 1.72
N ARG A 98 5.67 0.76 2.18
CA ARG A 98 4.80 0.92 3.33
C ARG A 98 4.14 2.30 3.30
N SER A 99 3.12 2.41 4.11
CA SER A 99 2.52 3.69 4.41
C SER A 99 2.08 3.70 5.88
N TYR A 100 2.04 4.88 6.46
CA TYR A 100 1.71 5.08 7.87
C TYR A 100 1.21 6.51 8.09
N THR A 101 0.48 6.73 9.18
CA THR A 101 0.03 8.07 9.57
C THR A 101 1.08 8.77 10.43
N ASP A 102 1.16 10.09 10.32
CA ASP A 102 2.15 10.93 11.03
C ASP A 102 1.73 11.25 12.48
N ASN A 103 0.50 11.03 12.83
CA ASN A 103 -0.02 11.42 14.13
C ASN A 103 -0.70 10.26 14.87
N ALA A 104 -0.92 10.47 16.18
CA ALA A 104 -1.55 9.50 17.06
C ALA A 104 -3.08 9.38 16.87
N THR A 105 -3.64 9.99 15.83
CA THR A 105 -5.07 9.85 15.53
C THR A 105 -5.29 8.53 14.81
N GLU A 106 -6.14 7.71 15.38
CA GLU A 106 -6.49 6.41 14.86
C GLU A 106 -7.35 6.54 13.59
N LEU A 107 -6.98 5.84 12.54
CA LEU A 107 -7.82 5.69 11.36
C LEU A 107 -9.14 5.00 11.73
N GLN A 108 -10.20 5.38 11.07
CA GLN A 108 -11.53 4.80 11.26
C GLN A 108 -11.88 3.78 10.17
N GLY A 109 -11.16 3.80 9.06
CA GLY A 109 -11.32 2.90 7.94
C GLY A 109 -10.00 2.46 7.35
N ASP A 110 -10.07 1.55 6.39
CA ASP A 110 -8.90 1.12 5.62
C ASP A 110 -8.50 2.20 4.63
N VAL A 111 -7.23 2.58 4.64
CA VAL A 111 -6.64 3.53 3.70
C VAL A 111 -5.93 2.77 2.60
N TYR A 112 -6.30 3.05 1.37
CA TYR A 112 -5.76 2.41 0.17
C TYR A 112 -4.79 3.33 -0.54
N ILE A 113 -3.64 2.78 -0.97
CA ILE A 113 -2.71 3.39 -1.90
C ILE A 113 -2.75 2.56 -3.18
N TYR A 114 -3.08 3.19 -4.30
CA TYR A 114 -3.38 2.48 -5.54
C TYR A 114 -2.98 3.28 -6.78
N THR A 115 -2.79 2.58 -7.90
CA THR A 115 -2.68 3.19 -9.24
C THR A 115 -4.06 3.62 -9.73
N ASP A 116 -4.17 4.15 -10.96
CA ASP A 116 -5.46 4.66 -11.43
C ASP A 116 -6.56 3.59 -11.38
N SER A 117 -7.61 3.88 -10.63
CA SER A 117 -8.84 3.07 -10.47
C SER A 117 -9.99 3.98 -10.08
N ASP A 118 -11.21 3.64 -10.48
CA ASP A 118 -12.40 4.23 -9.88
C ASP A 118 -12.54 3.74 -8.44
N VAL A 119 -13.30 4.45 -7.64
CA VAL A 119 -13.54 4.12 -6.22
C VAL A 119 -15.04 4.13 -5.90
N SER A 120 -15.44 3.16 -5.12
CA SER A 120 -16.78 3.07 -4.54
C SER A 120 -16.69 3.18 -3.02
N LEU A 121 -17.27 4.23 -2.45
CA LEU A 121 -17.15 4.52 -1.01
C LEU A 121 -15.69 4.53 -0.50
N GLY A 122 -14.79 5.04 -1.32
CA GLY A 122 -13.36 5.11 -0.99
C GLY A 122 -12.56 3.82 -1.20
N VAL A 123 -13.19 2.74 -1.58
CA VAL A 123 -12.53 1.46 -1.91
C VAL A 123 -12.26 1.41 -3.41
N PRO A 124 -11.02 1.12 -3.85
CA PRO A 124 -10.72 0.97 -5.27
C PRO A 124 -11.48 -0.20 -5.90
N ASP A 125 -12.13 0.04 -7.05
CA ASP A 125 -12.93 -0.97 -7.73
C ASP A 125 -12.07 -2.05 -8.39
N THR A 126 -10.79 -1.74 -8.66
CA THR A 126 -9.83 -2.66 -9.27
C THR A 126 -8.84 -3.16 -8.21
N ALA A 127 -8.99 -4.40 -7.77
CA ALA A 127 -8.11 -5.00 -6.74
C ALA A 127 -6.62 -4.99 -7.12
N SER A 128 -6.29 -5.26 -8.39
CA SER A 128 -4.90 -5.24 -8.87
C SER A 128 -4.26 -3.85 -8.89
N ALA A 129 -5.05 -2.78 -8.82
CA ALA A 129 -4.54 -1.43 -8.70
C ALA A 129 -3.99 -1.13 -7.31
N VAL A 130 -4.48 -1.81 -6.27
CA VAL A 130 -4.06 -1.59 -4.89
C VAL A 130 -2.62 -2.02 -4.67
N LYS A 131 -1.80 -1.14 -4.10
CA LYS A 131 -0.36 -1.36 -3.87
C LYS A 131 -0.01 -1.43 -2.38
N ALA A 132 -0.78 -0.79 -1.53
CA ALA A 132 -0.65 -0.90 -0.07
C ALA A 132 -1.99 -0.57 0.60
N VAL A 133 -2.18 -1.07 1.80
CA VAL A 133 -3.32 -0.77 2.67
C VAL A 133 -2.81 -0.48 4.07
N VAL A 134 -3.42 0.50 4.71
CA VAL A 134 -3.22 0.78 6.14
C VAL A 134 -4.57 0.60 6.81
N SER A 135 -4.67 -0.39 7.66
CA SER A 135 -5.88 -0.66 8.44
C SER A 135 -5.80 -0.02 9.83
N PRO A 136 -6.94 0.35 10.42
CA PRO A 136 -6.99 0.74 11.83
C PRO A 136 -6.39 -0.35 12.72
N GLU A 137 -5.70 0.06 13.79
CA GLU A 137 -5.29 -0.89 14.83
C GLU A 137 -6.54 -1.37 15.60
N ASN A 138 -6.71 -2.67 15.68
CA ASN A 138 -7.76 -3.30 16.48
C ASN A 138 -7.22 -3.68 17.87
#